data_8776387e241f7a8ef4e79d3c092bd7c5
#
_entry.id   8776387e241f7a8ef4e79d3c092bd7c5
#
_cell.length_a   1.000
_cell.length_b   1.000
_cell.length_c   1.000
_cell.angle_alpha   90.00
_cell.angle_beta   90.00
_cell.angle_gamma   90.00
#
_symmetry.space_group_name_H-M   'P 1'
#
loop_
_entity.id
_entity.type
_entity.pdbx_description
1 polymer ?
#
loop_
_entity_poly.entity_id
_entity_poly.type
_entity_poly.pdbx_seq_one_letter_code
_entity_poly.pdbx_strand_id
1 'polypeptide(L)'
;MNSTGIIFFLCLCILVLCGIVWYQQFAFRTGTQAKLRSIHKKMKEIADTDSDERIMVFTGNQELMELAAQINRLLEERLKIRADHRRSEMTSKKMLSNISHDMKTPMTVVLGYLEIMRLGNEVSPEMLLKTEQKAQGVMELINQFFTLAKIEAGDMDLKLLRVDLCEICRESILDFYEILTNAEFQVEIGLPEQAVWIQGDPEALQRILFNLVSNAIRYGSEGKYLGVFLRTDEKNAYVDVVDQGQGIEKCYTEHVFDRLFTMEDSRSRSIQGNGLGLTIARNLAQQMGGDIALDSTPHVKTTFTVRMKRMLY
;
A
#
# COMPACT_ATOMS: atom_id res chain seq x y z
N MET A 1 -36.46 -40.71 -72.69
CA MET A 1 -35.46 -40.89 -71.61
C MET A 1 -36.08 -41.80 -70.59
N ASN A 2 -35.55 -43.00 -70.38
CA ASN A 2 -36.14 -44.04 -69.54
C ASN A 2 -36.11 -43.54 -68.06
N SER A 3 -37.23 -43.58 -67.33
CA SER A 3 -37.34 -43.20 -65.91
C SER A 3 -36.28 -43.88 -65.04
N THR A 4 -35.84 -45.07 -65.35
CA THR A 4 -34.73 -45.85 -64.70
C THR A 4 -33.38 -45.13 -64.84
N GLY A 5 -33.08 -44.50 -66.01
CA GLY A 5 -31.86 -43.75 -66.21
C GLY A 5 -31.79 -42.41 -65.38
N ILE A 6 -32.95 -41.76 -65.22
CA ILE A 6 -33.05 -40.58 -64.40
C ILE A 6 -32.87 -40.87 -62.92
N ILE A 7 -33.44 -41.99 -62.43
CA ILE A 7 -33.31 -42.45 -61.05
C ILE A 7 -31.85 -42.83 -60.78
N PHE A 8 -31.18 -43.53 -61.66
CA PHE A 8 -29.76 -43.85 -61.51
C PHE A 8 -28.83 -42.68 -61.47
N PHE A 9 -29.10 -41.66 -62.33
CA PHE A 9 -28.36 -40.40 -62.33
C PHE A 9 -28.57 -39.59 -60.99
N LEU A 10 -29.80 -39.56 -60.53
CA LEU A 10 -30.10 -38.90 -59.21
C LEU A 10 -29.42 -39.61 -58.04
N CYS A 11 -29.42 -40.98 -58.01
CA CYS A 11 -28.73 -41.70 -56.98
C CYS A 11 -27.20 -41.48 -57.02
N LEU A 12 -26.60 -41.34 -58.19
CA LEU A 12 -25.19 -41.03 -58.36
C LEU A 12 -24.85 -39.65 -57.85
N CYS A 13 -25.72 -38.65 -58.19
CA CYS A 13 -25.55 -37.30 -57.68
C CYS A 13 -25.65 -37.20 -56.15
N ILE A 14 -26.57 -37.94 -55.53
CA ILE A 14 -26.69 -38.01 -54.07
C ILE A 14 -25.47 -38.63 -53.44
N LEU A 15 -24.92 -39.73 -54.01
CA LEU A 15 -23.68 -40.35 -53.49
C LEU A 15 -22.48 -39.40 -53.60
N VAL A 16 -22.34 -38.67 -54.69
CA VAL A 16 -21.28 -37.66 -54.86
C VAL A 16 -21.43 -36.56 -53.83
N LEU A 17 -22.63 -36.00 -53.64
CA LEU A 17 -22.92 -34.97 -52.64
C LEU A 17 -22.62 -35.48 -51.23
N CYS A 18 -23.03 -36.69 -50.86
CA CYS A 18 -22.71 -37.30 -49.58
C CYS A 18 -21.19 -37.47 -49.38
N GLY A 19 -20.45 -37.87 -50.43
CA GLY A 19 -19.00 -37.94 -50.39
C GLY A 19 -18.32 -36.59 -50.16
N ILE A 20 -18.80 -35.56 -50.84
CA ILE A 20 -18.30 -34.18 -50.68
C ILE A 20 -18.57 -33.66 -49.24
N VAL A 21 -19.77 -33.84 -48.71
CA VAL A 21 -20.13 -33.43 -47.35
C VAL A 21 -19.30 -34.20 -46.31
N TRP A 22 -19.15 -35.52 -46.53
CA TRP A 22 -18.31 -36.35 -45.64
C TRP A 22 -16.84 -35.89 -45.65
N TYR A 23 -16.28 -35.63 -46.83
CA TYR A 23 -14.92 -35.11 -47.00
C TYR A 23 -14.74 -33.72 -46.33
N GLN A 24 -15.68 -32.82 -46.50
CA GLN A 24 -15.66 -31.49 -45.86
C GLN A 24 -15.71 -31.60 -44.33
N GLN A 25 -16.61 -32.46 -43.80
CA GLN A 25 -16.69 -32.68 -42.35
C GLN A 25 -15.41 -33.35 -41.81
N PHE A 26 -14.83 -34.29 -42.52
CA PHE A 26 -13.59 -34.95 -42.13
C PHE A 26 -12.41 -33.96 -42.12
N ALA A 27 -12.24 -33.17 -43.18
CA ALA A 27 -11.20 -32.14 -43.26
C ALA A 27 -11.36 -31.04 -42.19
N PHE A 28 -12.58 -30.63 -41.90
CA PHE A 28 -12.87 -29.67 -40.86
C PHE A 28 -12.51 -30.24 -39.45
N ARG A 29 -12.92 -31.46 -39.15
CA ARG A 29 -12.62 -32.10 -37.86
C ARG A 29 -11.11 -32.32 -37.65
N THR A 30 -10.40 -32.82 -38.65
CA THR A 30 -8.95 -33.06 -38.56
C THR A 30 -8.17 -31.75 -38.42
N GLY A 31 -8.56 -30.71 -39.15
CA GLY A 31 -7.97 -29.37 -39.03
C GLY A 31 -8.17 -28.74 -37.66
N THR A 32 -9.38 -28.80 -37.09
CA THR A 32 -9.72 -28.28 -35.78
C THR A 32 -9.00 -29.03 -34.66
N GLN A 33 -8.95 -30.36 -34.73
CA GLN A 33 -8.22 -31.19 -33.73
C GLN A 33 -6.71 -30.89 -33.71
N ALA A 34 -6.10 -30.70 -34.89
CA ALA A 34 -4.67 -30.34 -34.98
C ALA A 34 -4.39 -29.01 -34.32
N LYS A 35 -5.27 -28.00 -34.49
CA LYS A 35 -5.15 -26.69 -33.88
C LYS A 35 -5.36 -26.73 -32.35
N LEU A 36 -6.33 -27.50 -31.87
CA LEU A 36 -6.52 -27.74 -30.43
C LEU A 36 -5.31 -28.40 -29.80
N ARG A 37 -4.69 -29.40 -30.46
CA ARG A 37 -3.45 -30.00 -29.98
C ARG A 37 -2.29 -29.01 -29.93
N SER A 38 -2.20 -28.10 -30.90
CA SER A 38 -1.19 -27.03 -30.91
C SER A 38 -1.39 -26.06 -29.73
N ILE A 39 -2.64 -25.65 -29.47
CA ILE A 39 -2.98 -24.80 -28.30
C ILE A 39 -2.59 -25.55 -27.02
N HIS A 40 -3.01 -26.79 -26.86
CA HIS A 40 -2.70 -27.59 -25.67
C HIS A 40 -1.19 -27.74 -25.45
N LYS A 41 -0.43 -28.05 -26.53
CA LYS A 41 1.04 -28.16 -26.44
C LYS A 41 1.67 -26.84 -25.99
N LYS A 42 1.23 -25.73 -26.59
CA LYS A 42 1.77 -24.38 -26.25
C LYS A 42 1.40 -23.96 -24.83
N MET A 43 0.17 -24.25 -24.38
CA MET A 43 -0.23 -24.03 -23.00
C MET A 43 0.63 -24.81 -22.01
N LYS A 44 0.90 -26.07 -22.31
CA LYS A 44 1.77 -26.93 -21.49
C LYS A 44 3.19 -26.39 -21.45
N GLU A 45 3.75 -25.98 -22.58
CA GLU A 45 5.07 -25.36 -22.68
C GLU A 45 5.16 -24.07 -21.84
N ILE A 46 4.17 -23.18 -21.98
CA ILE A 46 4.09 -21.95 -21.17
C ILE A 46 3.98 -22.25 -19.66
N ALA A 47 3.23 -23.30 -19.30
CA ALA A 47 3.08 -23.72 -17.91
C ALA A 47 4.37 -24.31 -17.33
N ASP A 48 5.09 -25.14 -18.12
CA ASP A 48 6.30 -25.84 -17.69
C ASP A 48 7.55 -24.92 -17.68
N THR A 49 7.66 -24.00 -18.66
CA THR A 49 8.81 -23.08 -18.79
C THR A 49 8.61 -21.73 -18.15
N ASP A 50 7.39 -21.47 -17.61
CA ASP A 50 7.02 -20.18 -17.02
C ASP A 50 7.23 -18.99 -17.97
N SER A 51 7.03 -19.24 -19.28
CA SER A 51 7.26 -18.29 -20.37
C SER A 51 6.14 -17.23 -20.44
N ASP A 52 6.50 -16.01 -20.84
CA ASP A 52 5.57 -14.88 -21.05
C ASP A 52 4.96 -14.88 -22.45
N GLU A 53 5.07 -15.99 -23.19
CA GLU A 53 4.58 -16.09 -24.56
C GLU A 53 3.04 -16.10 -24.65
N ARG A 54 2.53 -15.55 -25.76
CA ARG A 54 1.11 -15.60 -26.09
C ARG A 54 0.79 -16.76 -27.01
N ILE A 55 -0.43 -17.28 -26.89
CA ILE A 55 -0.93 -18.30 -27.79
C ILE A 55 -1.44 -17.62 -29.06
N MET A 56 -0.80 -17.90 -30.20
CA MET A 56 -1.24 -17.45 -31.50
C MET A 56 -1.87 -18.63 -32.28
N VAL A 57 -3.11 -18.44 -32.73
CA VAL A 57 -3.85 -19.43 -33.50
C VAL A 57 -4.30 -18.81 -34.82
N PHE A 58 -3.74 -19.32 -35.94
CA PHE A 58 -4.17 -18.91 -37.27
C PHE A 58 -5.29 -19.84 -37.74
N THR A 59 -6.54 -19.37 -37.62
CA THR A 59 -7.73 -20.16 -37.96
C THR A 59 -8.85 -19.28 -38.48
N GLY A 60 -9.68 -19.78 -39.39
CA GLY A 60 -10.94 -19.17 -39.76
C GLY A 60 -12.10 -19.52 -38.83
N ASN A 61 -11.85 -20.35 -37.80
CA ASN A 61 -12.88 -20.74 -36.84
C ASN A 61 -12.93 -19.67 -35.71
N GLN A 62 -14.05 -18.95 -35.65
CA GLN A 62 -14.27 -17.88 -34.72
C GLN A 62 -14.23 -18.34 -33.26
N GLU A 63 -14.80 -19.50 -32.95
CA GLU A 63 -14.81 -20.06 -31.59
C GLU A 63 -13.41 -20.36 -31.06
N LEU A 64 -12.51 -20.88 -31.96
CA LEU A 64 -11.10 -21.09 -31.57
C LEU A 64 -10.33 -19.79 -31.38
N MET A 65 -10.65 -18.76 -32.15
CA MET A 65 -10.05 -17.42 -31.94
C MET A 65 -10.50 -16.82 -30.63
N GLU A 66 -11.79 -16.90 -30.31
CA GLU A 66 -12.33 -16.42 -29.03
C GLU A 66 -11.72 -17.17 -27.83
N LEU A 67 -11.60 -18.50 -27.93
CA LEU A 67 -10.94 -19.31 -26.91
C LEU A 67 -9.48 -18.89 -26.70
N ALA A 68 -8.72 -18.72 -27.79
CA ALA A 68 -7.32 -18.26 -27.71
C ALA A 68 -7.21 -16.85 -27.09
N ALA A 69 -8.14 -15.95 -27.42
CA ALA A 69 -8.20 -14.62 -26.83
C ALA A 69 -8.48 -14.66 -25.33
N GLN A 70 -9.43 -15.50 -24.87
CA GLN A 70 -9.71 -15.69 -23.45
C GLN A 70 -8.52 -16.27 -22.69
N ILE A 71 -7.84 -17.28 -23.28
CA ILE A 71 -6.64 -17.85 -22.67
C ILE A 71 -5.54 -16.80 -22.57
N ASN A 72 -5.30 -16.00 -23.61
CA ASN A 72 -4.31 -14.93 -23.57
C ASN A 72 -4.63 -13.89 -22.51
N ARG A 73 -5.90 -13.54 -22.30
CA ARG A 73 -6.34 -12.65 -21.24
C ARG A 73 -6.02 -13.21 -19.85
N LEU A 74 -6.29 -14.49 -19.62
CA LEU A 74 -5.92 -15.16 -18.35
C LEU A 74 -4.41 -15.21 -18.13
N LEU A 75 -3.62 -15.41 -19.20
CA LEU A 75 -2.15 -15.35 -19.13
C LEU A 75 -1.66 -13.94 -18.77
N GLU A 76 -2.24 -12.90 -19.36
CA GLU A 76 -1.92 -11.51 -19.02
C GLU A 76 -2.26 -11.17 -17.56
N GLU A 77 -3.42 -11.61 -17.07
CA GLU A 77 -3.79 -11.44 -15.66
C GLU A 77 -2.82 -12.18 -14.72
N ARG A 78 -2.42 -13.41 -15.07
CA ARG A 78 -1.41 -14.18 -14.33
C ARG A 78 -0.07 -13.45 -14.28
N LEU A 79 0.39 -12.91 -15.41
CA LEU A 79 1.64 -12.14 -15.47
C LEU A 79 1.59 -10.89 -14.59
N LYS A 80 0.47 -10.17 -14.62
CA LYS A 80 0.26 -8.99 -13.75
C LYS A 80 0.32 -9.37 -12.27
N ILE A 81 -0.42 -10.40 -11.86
CA ILE A 81 -0.41 -10.89 -10.47
C ILE A 81 1.01 -11.26 -10.03
N ARG A 82 1.78 -11.93 -10.89
CA ARG A 82 3.16 -12.30 -10.59
C ARG A 82 4.09 -11.10 -10.46
N ALA A 83 3.96 -10.13 -11.37
CA ALA A 83 4.74 -8.90 -11.31
C ALA A 83 4.45 -8.15 -10.00
N ASP A 84 3.18 -8.04 -9.62
CA ASP A 84 2.74 -7.41 -8.36
C ASP A 84 3.27 -8.18 -7.15
N HIS A 85 3.21 -9.51 -7.17
CA HIS A 85 3.76 -10.36 -6.10
C HIS A 85 5.28 -10.20 -5.96
N ARG A 86 6.03 -10.25 -7.07
CA ARG A 86 7.49 -10.04 -7.06
C ARG A 86 7.84 -8.63 -6.53
N ARG A 87 7.09 -7.61 -6.95
CA ARG A 87 7.28 -6.24 -6.47
C ARG A 87 7.04 -6.15 -4.96
N SER A 88 5.98 -6.77 -4.47
CA SER A 88 5.67 -6.84 -3.03
C SER A 88 6.77 -7.57 -2.25
N GLU A 89 7.25 -8.71 -2.74
CA GLU A 89 8.33 -9.48 -2.11
C GLU A 89 9.65 -8.69 -2.06
N MET A 90 10.03 -8.01 -3.15
CA MET A 90 11.22 -7.16 -3.19
C MET A 90 11.10 -5.99 -2.21
N THR A 91 9.92 -5.36 -2.13
CA THR A 91 9.65 -4.27 -1.20
C THR A 91 9.76 -4.76 0.25
N SER A 92 9.19 -5.93 0.56
CA SER A 92 9.29 -6.53 1.90
C SER A 92 10.73 -6.89 2.27
N LYS A 93 11.52 -7.46 1.35
CA LYS A 93 12.95 -7.74 1.59
C LYS A 93 13.76 -6.47 1.83
N LYS A 94 13.53 -5.42 1.03
CA LYS A 94 14.16 -4.10 1.22
C LYS A 94 13.79 -3.49 2.57
N MET A 95 12.52 -3.60 2.95
CA MET A 95 12.01 -3.13 4.24
C MET A 95 12.72 -3.82 5.41
N LEU A 96 12.80 -5.16 5.41
CA LEU A 96 13.51 -5.92 6.44
C LEU A 96 14.98 -5.52 6.55
N SER A 97 15.66 -5.33 5.42
CA SER A 97 17.06 -4.88 5.38
C SER A 97 17.24 -3.50 6.00
N ASN A 98 16.38 -2.54 5.63
CA ASN A 98 16.47 -1.17 6.15
C ASN A 98 16.16 -1.13 7.66
N ILE A 99 15.11 -1.80 8.11
CA ILE A 99 14.77 -1.88 9.53
C ILE A 99 15.91 -2.50 10.33
N SER A 100 16.51 -3.59 9.84
CA SER A 100 17.66 -4.23 10.49
C SER A 100 18.84 -3.26 10.63
N HIS A 101 19.10 -2.44 9.61
CA HIS A 101 20.13 -1.41 9.64
C HIS A 101 19.78 -0.31 10.67
N ASP A 102 18.54 0.18 10.64
CA ASP A 102 18.09 1.29 11.49
C ASP A 102 17.97 0.90 12.97
N MET A 103 17.75 -0.40 13.25
CA MET A 103 17.85 -0.96 14.59
C MET A 103 19.29 -1.14 15.05
N LYS A 104 20.18 -1.62 14.17
CA LYS A 104 21.57 -1.90 14.51
C LYS A 104 22.32 -0.65 14.96
N THR A 105 22.10 0.49 14.30
CA THR A 105 22.79 1.74 14.59
C THR A 105 22.57 2.23 16.03
N PRO A 106 21.34 2.47 16.52
CA PRO A 106 21.09 2.90 17.89
C PRO A 106 21.46 1.81 18.92
N MET A 107 21.28 0.52 18.60
CA MET A 107 21.72 -0.57 19.47
C MET A 107 23.24 -0.58 19.68
N THR A 108 24.02 -0.31 18.64
CA THR A 108 25.48 -0.20 18.76
C THR A 108 25.87 0.95 19.70
N VAL A 109 25.13 2.08 19.64
CA VAL A 109 25.35 3.22 20.56
C VAL A 109 24.99 2.85 22.01
N VAL A 110 23.85 2.17 22.22
CA VAL A 110 23.42 1.68 23.53
C VAL A 110 24.51 0.76 24.13
N LEU A 111 24.96 -0.23 23.36
CA LEU A 111 26.02 -1.16 23.81
C LEU A 111 27.32 -0.42 24.11
N GLY A 112 27.69 0.57 23.27
CA GLY A 112 28.89 1.39 23.51
C GLY A 112 28.80 2.19 24.82
N TYR A 113 27.67 2.83 25.10
CA TYR A 113 27.46 3.55 26.35
C TYR A 113 27.49 2.60 27.56
N LEU A 114 26.86 1.44 27.46
CA LEU A 114 26.89 0.42 28.52
C LEU A 114 28.33 -0.10 28.75
N GLU A 115 29.14 -0.28 27.71
CA GLU A 115 30.52 -0.69 27.85
C GLU A 115 31.38 0.38 28.51
N ILE A 116 31.22 1.66 28.15
CA ILE A 116 31.91 2.78 28.80
C ILE A 116 31.51 2.86 30.27
N MET A 117 30.22 2.73 30.61
CA MET A 117 29.76 2.71 32.00
C MET A 117 30.31 1.53 32.78
N ARG A 118 30.47 0.36 32.16
CA ARG A 118 31.04 -0.82 32.78
C ARG A 118 32.55 -0.68 33.07
N LEU A 119 33.28 0.03 32.23
CA LEU A 119 34.72 0.27 32.34
C LEU A 119 35.07 1.47 33.23
N GLY A 120 34.13 2.42 33.38
CA GLY A 120 34.27 3.62 34.18
C GLY A 120 33.94 3.33 35.68
N ASN A 121 34.55 4.10 36.60
CA ASN A 121 34.26 4.00 38.02
C ASN A 121 32.99 4.79 38.42
N GLU A 122 32.47 5.66 37.56
CA GLU A 122 31.26 6.46 37.83
C GLU A 122 30.30 6.39 36.63
N VAL A 123 29.03 6.15 36.92
CA VAL A 123 27.96 6.20 35.91
C VAL A 123 27.48 7.65 35.78
N SER A 124 27.72 8.28 34.65
CA SER A 124 27.19 9.61 34.36
C SER A 124 25.68 9.56 34.14
N PRO A 125 24.87 10.34 34.92
CA PRO A 125 23.41 10.42 34.72
C PRO A 125 23.03 10.81 33.28
N GLU A 126 23.83 11.67 32.65
CA GLU A 126 23.61 12.09 31.25
C GLU A 126 23.79 10.92 30.27
N MET A 127 24.78 10.08 30.50
CA MET A 127 25.04 8.90 29.65
C MET A 127 23.93 7.85 29.81
N LEU A 128 23.45 7.67 31.06
CA LEU A 128 22.31 6.78 31.33
C LEU A 128 21.05 7.26 30.59
N LEU A 129 20.73 8.56 30.69
CA LEU A 129 19.58 9.15 30.00
C LEU A 129 19.67 8.99 28.47
N LYS A 130 20.86 9.24 27.88
CA LYS A 130 21.09 9.03 26.46
C LYS A 130 20.92 7.56 26.04
N THR A 131 21.35 6.63 26.90
CA THR A 131 21.20 5.19 26.67
C THR A 131 19.72 4.81 26.65
N GLU A 132 18.98 5.28 27.66
CA GLU A 132 17.53 5.06 27.77
C GLU A 132 16.77 5.62 26.56
N GLN A 133 17.02 6.86 26.17
CA GLN A 133 16.41 7.48 24.98
C GLN A 133 16.69 6.67 23.70
N LYS A 134 17.91 6.16 23.51
CA LYS A 134 18.26 5.33 22.34
C LYS A 134 17.57 3.97 22.40
N ALA A 135 17.47 3.35 23.56
CA ALA A 135 16.76 2.08 23.73
C ALA A 135 15.25 2.24 23.48
N GLN A 136 14.63 3.32 23.98
CA GLN A 136 13.23 3.66 23.69
C GLN A 136 12.98 3.85 22.20
N GLY A 137 13.87 4.56 21.49
CA GLY A 137 13.76 4.73 20.04
C GLY A 137 13.81 3.40 19.26
N VAL A 138 14.61 2.42 19.73
CA VAL A 138 14.62 1.06 19.13
C VAL A 138 13.30 0.34 19.38
N MET A 139 12.74 0.44 20.60
CA MET A 139 11.45 -0.18 20.92
C MET A 139 10.32 0.42 20.08
N GLU A 140 10.34 1.73 19.83
CA GLU A 140 9.37 2.38 18.96
C GLU A 140 9.46 1.88 17.51
N LEU A 141 10.68 1.72 16.97
CA LEU A 141 10.91 1.11 15.66
C LEU A 141 10.33 -0.31 15.56
N ILE A 142 10.60 -1.13 16.57
CA ILE A 142 10.06 -2.49 16.65
C ILE A 142 8.52 -2.46 16.64
N ASN A 143 7.91 -1.61 17.45
CA ASN A 143 6.47 -1.48 17.54
C ASN A 143 5.84 -1.00 16.21
N GLN A 144 6.47 -0.05 15.52
CA GLN A 144 6.04 0.41 14.20
C GLN A 144 6.11 -0.73 13.17
N PHE A 145 7.20 -1.50 13.19
CA PHE A 145 7.36 -2.66 12.31
C PHE A 145 6.27 -3.72 12.53
N PHE A 146 6.05 -4.13 13.79
CA PHE A 146 5.02 -5.12 14.10
C PHE A 146 3.62 -4.63 13.73
N THR A 147 3.34 -3.34 13.91
CA THR A 147 2.06 -2.77 13.48
C THR A 147 1.89 -2.87 11.98
N LEU A 148 2.92 -2.47 11.22
CA LEU A 148 2.85 -2.55 9.76
C LEU A 148 2.70 -4.01 9.30
N ALA A 149 3.42 -4.95 9.91
CA ALA A 149 3.30 -6.38 9.60
C ALA A 149 1.88 -6.91 9.86
N LYS A 150 1.24 -6.54 10.98
CA LYS A 150 -0.16 -6.89 11.27
C LYS A 150 -1.14 -6.28 10.26
N ILE A 151 -0.94 -5.01 9.89
CA ILE A 151 -1.74 -4.33 8.87
C ILE A 151 -1.66 -5.08 7.53
N GLU A 152 -0.46 -5.49 7.11
CA GLU A 152 -0.22 -6.20 5.85
C GLU A 152 -0.77 -7.62 5.83
N ALA A 153 -0.72 -8.30 6.95
CA ALA A 153 -1.31 -9.63 7.11
C ALA A 153 -2.85 -9.59 7.17
N GLY A 154 -3.45 -8.41 7.31
CA GLY A 154 -4.88 -8.28 7.57
C GLY A 154 -5.29 -8.71 8.99
N ASP A 155 -4.32 -8.85 9.90
CA ASP A 155 -4.49 -9.35 11.27
C ASP A 155 -4.73 -8.21 12.29
N MET A 156 -5.05 -7.00 11.81
CA MET A 156 -5.43 -5.90 12.70
C MET A 156 -6.90 -6.08 13.12
N ASP A 157 -7.09 -6.40 14.39
CA ASP A 157 -8.43 -6.46 15.00
C ASP A 157 -8.82 -5.05 15.50
N LEU A 158 -9.37 -4.23 14.58
CA LEU A 158 -9.83 -2.88 14.91
C LEU A 158 -11.20 -2.94 15.57
N LYS A 159 -11.30 -2.40 16.77
CA LYS A 159 -12.54 -2.28 17.51
C LYS A 159 -13.28 -1.00 17.11
N LEU A 160 -14.09 -1.07 16.07
CA LEU A 160 -14.85 0.08 15.59
C LEU A 160 -15.94 0.47 16.59
N LEU A 161 -15.65 1.48 17.38
CA LEU A 161 -16.55 2.06 18.40
C LEU A 161 -17.05 3.43 17.93
N ARG A 162 -18.07 3.94 18.64
CA ARG A 162 -18.48 5.34 18.53
C ARG A 162 -17.50 6.20 19.33
N VAL A 163 -16.77 7.06 18.65
CA VAL A 163 -15.68 7.87 19.22
C VAL A 163 -15.94 9.35 18.99
N ASP A 164 -15.69 10.18 19.99
CA ASP A 164 -15.65 11.64 19.84
C ASP A 164 -14.28 12.05 19.30
N LEU A 165 -14.24 12.49 18.05
CA LEU A 165 -13.01 12.89 17.38
C LEU A 165 -12.41 14.19 17.99
N CYS A 166 -13.23 15.06 18.60
CA CYS A 166 -12.74 16.24 19.32
C CYS A 166 -11.89 15.82 20.52
N GLU A 167 -12.32 14.81 21.27
CA GLU A 167 -11.58 14.32 22.44
C GLU A 167 -10.26 13.67 22.04
N ILE A 168 -10.29 12.80 21.02
CA ILE A 168 -9.06 12.19 20.48
C ILE A 168 -8.05 13.27 20.04
N CYS A 169 -8.50 14.34 19.38
CA CYS A 169 -7.61 15.45 19.01
C CYS A 169 -7.02 16.15 20.23
N ARG A 170 -7.82 16.41 21.29
CA ARG A 170 -7.33 17.06 22.52
C ARG A 170 -6.29 16.23 23.23
N GLU A 171 -6.59 14.94 23.47
CA GLU A 171 -5.67 14.01 24.10
C GLU A 171 -4.36 13.92 23.32
N SER A 172 -4.45 13.70 22.00
CA SER A 172 -3.25 13.58 21.14
C SER A 172 -2.37 14.84 21.15
N ILE A 173 -2.93 16.05 21.27
CA ILE A 173 -2.14 17.28 21.34
C ILE A 173 -1.50 17.42 22.73
N LEU A 174 -2.21 17.03 23.79
CA LEU A 174 -1.71 17.09 25.16
C LEU A 174 -0.49 16.18 25.36
N ASP A 175 -0.43 15.05 24.71
CA ASP A 175 0.74 14.14 24.74
C ASP A 175 2.03 14.83 24.25
N PHE A 176 1.93 15.84 23.40
CA PHE A 176 3.07 16.61 22.89
C PHE A 176 3.32 17.93 23.62
N TYR A 177 2.55 18.26 24.67
CA TYR A 177 2.59 19.56 25.32
C TYR A 177 4.01 19.97 25.78
N GLU A 178 4.72 19.10 26.46
CA GLU A 178 6.09 19.37 26.94
C GLU A 178 7.06 19.60 25.77
N ILE A 179 6.97 18.78 24.74
CA ILE A 179 7.85 18.86 23.55
C ILE A 179 7.60 20.17 22.81
N LEU A 180 6.34 20.53 22.58
CA LEU A 180 5.94 21.75 21.89
C LEU A 180 6.34 23.00 22.68
N THR A 181 6.16 22.99 24.00
CA THR A 181 6.55 24.08 24.89
C THR A 181 8.07 24.27 24.90
N ASN A 182 8.83 23.21 25.09
CA ASN A 182 10.29 23.27 25.14
C ASN A 182 10.91 23.69 23.79
N ALA A 183 10.27 23.33 22.67
CA ALA A 183 10.68 23.70 21.32
C ALA A 183 10.12 25.07 20.87
N GLU A 184 9.34 25.77 21.75
CA GLU A 184 8.73 27.07 21.48
C GLU A 184 7.82 27.09 20.23
N PHE A 185 7.04 26.01 20.02
CA PHE A 185 6.06 25.99 18.95
C PHE A 185 4.85 26.87 19.24
N GLN A 186 4.40 27.63 18.24
CA GLN A 186 3.08 28.27 18.26
C GLN A 186 2.04 27.21 17.90
N VAL A 187 1.13 26.90 18.83
CA VAL A 187 0.09 25.89 18.65
C VAL A 187 -1.25 26.57 18.44
N GLU A 188 -1.94 26.24 17.37
CA GLU A 188 -3.30 26.69 17.07
C GLU A 188 -4.26 25.50 17.00
N ILE A 189 -5.34 25.55 17.78
CA ILE A 189 -6.31 24.47 17.88
C ILE A 189 -7.70 25.01 17.52
N GLY A 190 -8.26 24.48 16.43
CA GLY A 190 -9.60 24.82 15.94
C GLY A 190 -10.53 23.61 16.00
N LEU A 191 -11.08 23.32 17.17
CA LEU A 191 -12.02 22.22 17.37
C LEU A 191 -13.43 22.77 17.60
N PRO A 192 -14.49 22.15 17.05
CA PRO A 192 -15.87 22.49 17.37
C PRO A 192 -16.17 22.34 18.87
N GLU A 193 -17.09 23.16 19.39
CA GLU A 193 -17.59 23.02 20.76
C GLU A 193 -18.42 21.75 20.93
N GLN A 194 -19.12 21.33 19.86
CA GLN A 194 -19.93 20.13 19.86
C GLN A 194 -19.11 18.89 19.51
N ALA A 195 -19.40 17.77 20.17
CA ALA A 195 -18.76 16.50 19.89
C ALA A 195 -18.98 16.05 18.43
N VAL A 196 -17.92 15.58 17.79
CA VAL A 196 -17.97 15.05 16.42
C VAL A 196 -17.80 13.55 16.48
N TRP A 197 -18.92 12.84 16.33
CA TRP A 197 -18.96 11.39 16.42
C TRP A 197 -18.58 10.73 15.10
N ILE A 198 -17.66 9.77 15.19
CA ILE A 198 -17.26 8.90 14.09
C ILE A 198 -17.31 7.44 14.53
N GLN A 199 -17.29 6.52 13.56
CA GLN A 199 -17.01 5.12 13.83
C GLN A 199 -15.54 4.84 13.60
N GLY A 200 -14.82 4.48 14.66
CA GLY A 200 -13.37 4.24 14.59
C GLY A 200 -12.85 3.51 15.82
N ASP A 201 -11.59 3.12 15.75
CA ASP A 201 -10.84 2.55 16.87
C ASP A 201 -10.06 3.68 17.55
N PRO A 202 -10.26 3.93 18.87
CA PRO A 202 -9.60 5.03 19.57
C PRO A 202 -8.07 4.95 19.52
N GLU A 203 -7.50 3.76 19.73
CA GLU A 203 -6.04 3.56 19.73
C GLU A 203 -5.45 3.78 18.32
N ALA A 204 -6.15 3.33 17.28
CA ALA A 204 -5.75 3.57 15.91
C ALA A 204 -5.82 5.06 15.54
N LEU A 205 -6.85 5.78 15.98
CA LEU A 205 -6.99 7.23 15.76
C LEU A 205 -5.89 8.02 16.48
N GLN A 206 -5.63 7.73 17.76
CA GLN A 206 -4.51 8.32 18.50
C GLN A 206 -3.19 8.07 17.79
N ARG A 207 -2.97 6.85 17.30
CA ARG A 207 -1.75 6.50 16.56
C ARG A 207 -1.63 7.24 15.20
N ILE A 208 -2.74 7.48 14.50
CA ILE A 208 -2.76 8.32 13.30
C ILE A 208 -2.30 9.73 13.66
N LEU A 209 -2.93 10.35 14.65
CA LEU A 209 -2.61 11.73 15.06
C LEU A 209 -1.19 11.84 15.61
N PHE A 210 -0.74 10.88 16.41
CA PHE A 210 0.64 10.80 16.88
C PHE A 210 1.65 10.85 15.72
N ASN A 211 1.44 10.05 14.67
CA ASN A 211 2.31 10.04 13.50
C ASN A 211 2.29 11.38 12.74
N LEU A 212 1.12 12.02 12.59
CA LEU A 212 1.01 13.28 11.88
C LEU A 212 1.59 14.45 12.69
N VAL A 213 1.28 14.52 13.99
CA VAL A 213 1.80 15.57 14.88
C VAL A 213 3.32 15.45 15.07
N SER A 214 3.83 14.22 15.27
CA SER A 214 5.28 13.99 15.38
C SER A 214 6.02 14.39 14.10
N ASN A 215 5.42 14.14 12.91
CA ASN A 215 5.97 14.61 11.65
C ASN A 215 5.94 16.14 11.55
N ALA A 216 4.84 16.80 11.94
CA ALA A 216 4.73 18.25 11.94
C ALA A 216 5.78 18.89 12.87
N ILE A 217 6.03 18.33 14.06
CA ILE A 217 7.08 18.80 14.98
C ILE A 217 8.47 18.60 14.36
N ARG A 218 8.72 17.44 13.77
CA ARG A 218 10.03 17.08 13.20
C ARG A 218 10.40 17.94 12.00
N TYR A 219 9.50 18.06 11.04
CA TYR A 219 9.75 18.75 9.77
C TYR A 219 9.30 20.20 9.78
N GLY A 220 8.46 20.59 10.76
CA GLY A 220 7.99 21.94 11.00
C GLY A 220 8.89 22.78 11.94
N SER A 221 10.04 22.23 12.38
CA SER A 221 10.93 22.88 13.36
C SER A 221 11.45 24.26 12.94
N GLU A 222 11.58 24.55 11.66
CA GLU A 222 11.98 25.85 11.13
C GLU A 222 10.88 26.90 11.30
N GLY A 223 9.62 26.53 11.02
CA GLY A 223 8.47 27.42 11.14
C GLY A 223 7.88 27.51 12.54
N LYS A 224 8.22 26.54 13.42
CA LYS A 224 7.75 26.45 14.83
C LYS A 224 6.24 26.66 14.98
N TYR A 225 5.46 26.11 14.01
CA TYR A 225 4.02 26.22 14.00
C TYR A 225 3.38 24.84 13.88
N LEU A 226 2.35 24.59 14.70
CA LEU A 226 1.49 23.43 14.64
C LEU A 226 0.03 23.86 14.70
N GLY A 227 -0.73 23.61 13.63
CA GLY A 227 -2.18 23.79 13.61
C GLY A 227 -2.90 22.45 13.63
N VAL A 228 -3.95 22.31 14.45
CA VAL A 228 -4.84 21.14 14.43
C VAL A 228 -6.29 21.63 14.35
N PHE A 229 -6.94 21.36 13.23
CA PHE A 229 -8.28 21.84 12.93
C PHE A 229 -9.22 20.67 12.63
N LEU A 230 -10.38 20.65 13.27
CA LEU A 230 -11.44 19.69 12.98
C LEU A 230 -12.61 20.40 12.30
N ARG A 231 -12.90 19.99 11.08
CA ARG A 231 -14.03 20.48 10.30
C ARG A 231 -14.92 19.32 9.85
N THR A 232 -16.18 19.60 9.57
CA THR A 232 -17.15 18.58 9.16
C THR A 232 -17.97 19.04 7.97
N ASP A 233 -18.37 18.08 7.14
CA ASP A 233 -19.45 18.25 6.18
C ASP A 233 -20.64 17.32 6.54
N GLU A 234 -21.59 17.17 5.63
CA GLU A 234 -22.78 16.31 5.85
C GLU A 234 -22.43 14.83 6.10
N LYS A 235 -21.31 14.32 5.55
CA LYS A 235 -20.98 12.88 5.55
C LYS A 235 -19.66 12.56 6.27
N ASN A 236 -18.76 13.52 6.34
CA ASN A 236 -17.41 13.28 6.79
C ASN A 236 -16.96 14.28 7.86
N ALA A 237 -16.01 13.84 8.65
CA ALA A 237 -15.20 14.67 9.54
C ALA A 237 -13.77 14.70 8.99
N TYR A 238 -13.11 15.85 9.09
CA TYR A 238 -11.76 16.08 8.59
C TYR A 238 -10.90 16.67 9.71
N VAL A 239 -9.77 16.02 10.00
CA VAL A 239 -8.75 16.56 10.89
C VAL A 239 -7.58 17.03 10.04
N ASP A 240 -7.32 18.32 10.05
CA ASP A 240 -6.20 18.94 9.36
C ASP A 240 -5.06 19.14 10.37
N VAL A 241 -3.90 18.51 10.14
CA VAL A 241 -2.66 18.75 10.88
C VAL A 241 -1.74 19.58 9.99
N VAL A 242 -1.37 20.77 10.46
CA VAL A 242 -0.70 21.81 9.68
C VAL A 242 0.64 22.16 10.28
N ASP A 243 1.69 22.19 9.47
CA ASP A 243 2.99 22.76 9.82
C ASP A 243 3.43 23.82 8.80
N GLN A 244 4.40 24.66 9.20
CA GLN A 244 5.04 25.69 8.38
C GLN A 244 6.54 25.41 8.21
N GLY A 245 6.90 24.14 8.02
CA GLY A 245 8.28 23.71 7.80
C GLY A 245 8.75 23.85 6.36
N GLN A 246 9.75 23.03 6.01
CA GLN A 246 10.35 23.01 4.67
C GLN A 246 9.35 22.65 3.57
N GLY A 247 8.24 22.02 3.90
CA GLY A 247 7.24 21.55 2.94
C GLY A 247 7.69 20.34 2.13
N ILE A 248 6.83 19.95 1.16
CA ILE A 248 7.03 18.78 0.33
C ILE A 248 6.88 19.18 -1.12
N GLU A 249 7.90 18.88 -1.93
CA GLU A 249 7.84 19.13 -3.37
C GLU A 249 6.76 18.27 -4.05
N LYS A 250 6.14 18.82 -5.09
CA LYS A 250 5.01 18.20 -5.78
C LYS A 250 5.32 16.81 -6.35
N CYS A 251 6.57 16.55 -6.75
CA CYS A 251 7.00 15.23 -7.24
C CYS A 251 7.00 14.13 -6.16
N TYR A 252 7.03 14.51 -4.88
CA TYR A 252 7.05 13.56 -3.76
C TYR A 252 5.69 13.35 -3.10
N THR A 253 4.67 14.18 -3.39
CA THR A 253 3.37 14.13 -2.71
C THR A 253 2.65 12.80 -2.84
N GLU A 254 2.83 12.08 -3.96
CA GLU A 254 2.26 10.74 -4.16
C GLU A 254 3.05 9.65 -3.42
N HIS A 255 4.33 9.90 -3.13
CA HIS A 255 5.27 8.92 -2.57
C HIS A 255 5.44 9.02 -1.05
N VAL A 256 5.01 10.10 -0.39
CA VAL A 256 5.21 10.27 1.06
C VAL A 256 4.52 9.21 1.91
N PHE A 257 3.51 8.54 1.36
CA PHE A 257 2.82 7.43 1.99
C PHE A 257 3.40 6.06 1.64
N ASP A 258 4.40 6.02 0.72
CA ASP A 258 5.10 4.78 0.38
C ASP A 258 5.98 4.34 1.56
N ARG A 259 6.13 3.03 1.70
CA ARG A 259 6.91 2.43 2.80
C ARG A 259 8.37 2.85 2.71
N LEU A 260 8.93 3.27 3.85
CA LEU A 260 10.34 3.69 3.98
C LEU A 260 10.70 4.88 3.08
N PHE A 261 9.72 5.63 2.64
CA PHE A 261 9.99 6.85 1.92
C PHE A 261 10.50 7.93 2.88
N THR A 262 11.65 8.48 2.56
CA THR A 262 12.24 9.64 3.23
C THR A 262 12.78 10.58 2.17
N MET A 263 12.53 11.89 2.35
CA MET A 263 13.02 12.91 1.39
C MET A 263 14.51 13.22 1.57
N GLU A 264 15.12 12.75 2.65
CA GLU A 264 16.49 13.10 2.99
C GLU A 264 17.50 12.12 2.38
N ASP A 265 18.41 12.66 1.59
CA ASP A 265 19.71 12.06 1.36
C ASP A 265 20.46 11.98 2.70
N SER A 266 21.09 10.87 2.96
CA SER A 266 21.74 10.33 4.18
C SER A 266 22.68 11.26 4.98
N ARG A 267 22.59 12.59 4.86
CA ARG A 267 23.57 13.55 5.40
C ARG A 267 23.20 14.20 6.74
N SER A 268 21.94 14.26 7.13
CA SER A 268 21.52 14.81 8.44
C SER A 268 20.93 13.72 9.34
N ARG A 269 21.80 12.96 10.00
CA ARG A 269 21.44 11.84 10.90
C ARG A 269 20.63 12.23 12.16
N SER A 270 20.42 13.52 12.42
CA SER A 270 19.73 13.99 13.64
C SER A 270 18.21 14.08 13.53
N ILE A 271 17.66 14.07 12.30
CA ILE A 271 16.22 14.28 12.04
C ILE A 271 15.58 13.06 11.37
N GLN A 272 16.29 11.96 11.21
CA GLN A 272 15.91 10.82 10.40
C GLN A 272 14.63 10.13 10.92
N GLY A 273 13.56 10.22 10.15
CA GLY A 273 12.34 9.40 10.31
C GLY A 273 12.50 8.08 9.55
N ASN A 274 11.89 7.03 10.08
CA ASN A 274 12.00 5.66 9.52
C ASN A 274 11.10 5.43 8.30
N GLY A 275 10.36 6.45 7.82
CA GLY A 275 9.47 6.38 6.67
C GLY A 275 8.28 5.41 6.84
N LEU A 276 7.98 4.99 8.08
CA LEU A 276 6.89 4.06 8.38
C LEU A 276 5.64 4.76 8.92
N GLY A 277 5.79 5.91 9.59
CA GLY A 277 4.69 6.57 10.31
C GLY A 277 3.52 6.97 9.42
N LEU A 278 3.78 7.62 8.28
CA LEU A 278 2.73 8.03 7.33
C LEU A 278 2.06 6.84 6.66
N THR A 279 2.82 5.79 6.32
CA THR A 279 2.28 4.55 5.78
C THR A 279 1.33 3.88 6.77
N ILE A 280 1.73 3.78 8.05
CA ILE A 280 0.90 3.22 9.12
C ILE A 280 -0.37 4.07 9.29
N ALA A 281 -0.24 5.39 9.38
CA ALA A 281 -1.37 6.30 9.56
C ALA A 281 -2.41 6.14 8.44
N ARG A 282 -1.97 6.15 7.17
CA ARG A 282 -2.88 6.01 6.03
C ARG A 282 -3.56 4.65 5.98
N ASN A 283 -2.84 3.57 6.23
CA ASN A 283 -3.43 2.22 6.26
C ASN A 283 -4.47 2.09 7.37
N LEU A 284 -4.21 2.60 8.59
CA LEU A 284 -5.17 2.59 9.68
C LEU A 284 -6.42 3.40 9.31
N ALA A 285 -6.27 4.60 8.73
CA ALA A 285 -7.39 5.39 8.26
C ALA A 285 -8.23 4.64 7.22
N GLN A 286 -7.59 3.99 6.25
CA GLN A 286 -8.26 3.22 5.19
C GLN A 286 -9.00 1.99 5.73
N GLN A 287 -8.44 1.27 6.70
CA GLN A 287 -9.11 0.14 7.34
C GLN A 287 -10.36 0.56 8.12
N MET A 288 -10.40 1.81 8.60
CA MET A 288 -11.60 2.42 9.22
C MET A 288 -12.54 3.10 8.20
N GLY A 289 -12.29 2.92 6.88
CA GLY A 289 -13.12 3.48 5.81
C GLY A 289 -12.90 4.98 5.55
N GLY A 290 -11.81 5.54 6.10
CA GLY A 290 -11.32 6.90 5.85
C GLY A 290 -10.16 6.93 4.83
N ASP A 291 -9.43 8.05 4.81
CA ASP A 291 -8.16 8.22 4.06
C ASP A 291 -7.39 9.42 4.59
N ILE A 292 -6.11 9.54 4.20
CA ILE A 292 -5.27 10.71 4.50
C ILE A 292 -4.83 11.34 3.19
N ALA A 293 -5.10 12.63 3.04
CA ALA A 293 -4.65 13.47 1.94
C ALA A 293 -3.52 14.41 2.39
N LEU A 294 -2.70 14.83 1.44
CA LEU A 294 -1.62 15.80 1.63
C LEU A 294 -1.81 16.97 0.67
N ASP A 295 -1.72 18.17 1.22
CA ASP A 295 -1.55 19.41 0.46
C ASP A 295 -0.33 20.17 1.02
N SER A 296 0.64 20.47 0.16
CA SER A 296 1.87 21.14 0.59
C SER A 296 2.38 22.12 -0.44
N THR A 297 2.81 23.27 0.07
CA THR A 297 3.55 24.28 -0.68
C THR A 297 4.91 24.44 -0.01
N PRO A 298 6.03 24.11 -0.70
CA PRO A 298 7.37 24.20 -0.14
C PRO A 298 7.66 25.53 0.54
N HIS A 299 8.25 25.49 1.74
CA HIS A 299 8.60 26.64 2.59
C HIS A 299 7.43 27.54 2.98
N VAL A 300 6.18 27.10 2.81
CA VAL A 300 4.99 27.86 3.19
C VAL A 300 4.16 27.07 4.19
N LYS A 301 3.66 25.92 3.78
CA LYS A 301 2.72 25.14 4.60
C LYS A 301 2.62 23.71 4.12
N THR A 302 2.56 22.76 5.06
CA THR A 302 2.15 21.37 4.82
C THR A 302 0.88 21.08 5.60
N THR A 303 -0.09 20.45 4.97
CA THR A 303 -1.35 20.05 5.60
C THR A 303 -1.62 18.57 5.31
N PHE A 304 -1.67 17.77 6.35
CA PHE A 304 -2.19 16.41 6.29
C PHE A 304 -3.64 16.42 6.75
N THR A 305 -4.55 15.94 5.89
CA THR A 305 -5.99 15.89 6.16
C THR A 305 -6.43 14.46 6.35
N VAL A 306 -6.83 14.09 7.57
CA VAL A 306 -7.46 12.80 7.88
C VAL A 306 -8.95 12.93 7.64
N ARG A 307 -9.50 12.15 6.71
CA ARG A 307 -10.94 12.07 6.43
C ARG A 307 -11.52 10.82 7.05
N MET A 308 -12.57 10.96 7.87
CA MET A 308 -13.33 9.86 8.47
C MET A 308 -14.82 10.02 8.21
N LYS A 309 -15.58 8.90 8.15
CA LYS A 309 -17.03 8.97 8.03
C LYS A 309 -17.65 9.45 9.33
N ARG A 310 -18.47 10.49 9.25
CA ARG A 310 -19.24 11.02 10.38
C ARG A 310 -20.44 10.11 10.68
N MET A 311 -20.68 9.89 11.97
CA MET A 311 -21.94 9.28 12.42
C MET A 311 -23.00 10.38 12.59
N LEU A 312 -24.04 10.31 11.79
CA LEU A 312 -25.24 11.13 11.95
C LEU A 312 -26.21 10.30 12.78
N TYR A 313 -26.16 10.47 14.12
CA TYR A 313 -27.06 9.86 15.13
C TYR A 313 -27.06 8.32 15.21
#